data_ff9f8fadac0218d8b4629fd2af2fdcd2
#
_entry.id   ff9f8fadac0218d8b4629fd2af2fdcd2
#
_cell.length_a   1.000
_cell.length_b   1.000
_cell.length_c   1.000
_cell.angle_alpha   90.00
_cell.angle_beta   90.00
_cell.angle_gamma   90.00
#
_symmetry.space_group_name_H-M   'P 1'
#
loop_
_entity.id
_entity.type
_entity.pdbx_description
1 polymer ?
#
loop_
_entity_poly.entity_id
_entity_poly.type
_entity_poly.pdbx_seq_one_letter_code
_entity_poly.pdbx_strand_id
1 'polypeptide(L)'
;MKAFLYAATFAVLVSTPVLGEEAVSLVGTWTGQRDRIAKVEGRRGGLATLVISEQQGNTFAGRLKRANATGDEEEPLWGAFTPGAKLIMGSDEEGTYIFSLINRNTLDYCYSETGASPRTVCARLTRQPAPRR
;
A
#
# COMPACT_ATOMS: atom_id res chain seq x y z
N MET A 1 -17.59 50.48 -52.30
CA MET A 1 -16.97 49.23 -51.98
C MET A 1 -16.90 49.15 -50.48
N LYS A 2 -17.64 48.20 -49.87
CA LYS A 2 -17.57 47.95 -48.43
C LYS A 2 -16.78 46.71 -48.26
N ALA A 3 -15.59 46.80 -47.61
CA ALA A 3 -14.78 45.68 -47.24
C ALA A 3 -15.30 45.10 -45.91
N PHE A 4 -15.80 43.86 -45.92
CA PHE A 4 -16.15 43.15 -44.73
C PHE A 4 -14.90 42.47 -44.18
N LEU A 5 -14.43 42.95 -43.04
CA LEU A 5 -13.38 42.28 -42.26
C LEU A 5 -14.04 41.15 -41.43
N TYR A 6 -13.80 39.91 -41.83
CA TYR A 6 -14.14 38.77 -40.99
C TYR A 6 -13.04 38.61 -39.94
N ALA A 7 -13.36 38.91 -38.70
CA ALA A 7 -12.50 38.56 -37.57
C ALA A 7 -12.73 37.08 -37.24
N ALA A 8 -11.77 36.22 -37.58
CA ALA A 8 -11.76 34.85 -37.18
C ALA A 8 -11.33 34.75 -35.71
N THR A 9 -12.27 34.52 -34.84
CA THR A 9 -11.97 34.24 -33.41
C THR A 9 -11.44 32.80 -33.29
N PHE A 10 -10.15 32.64 -33.11
CA PHE A 10 -9.56 31.35 -32.75
C PHE A 10 -9.89 31.06 -31.29
N ALA A 11 -10.79 30.12 -31.04
CA ALA A 11 -11.01 29.56 -29.74
C ALA A 11 -9.85 28.61 -29.43
N VAL A 12 -8.94 29.03 -28.56
CA VAL A 12 -7.88 28.16 -28.03
C VAL A 12 -8.56 27.22 -27.03
N LEU A 13 -8.76 25.96 -27.43
CA LEU A 13 -9.15 24.89 -26.54
C LEU A 13 -7.95 24.57 -25.63
N VAL A 14 -7.95 25.14 -24.43
CA VAL A 14 -7.02 24.75 -23.40
C VAL A 14 -7.47 23.39 -22.86
N SER A 15 -6.84 22.30 -23.34
CA SER A 15 -7.04 20.98 -22.74
C SER A 15 -6.37 20.97 -21.37
N THR A 16 -7.17 20.99 -20.31
CA THR A 16 -6.67 20.70 -18.95
C THR A 16 -6.19 19.26 -18.91
N PRO A 17 -4.93 18.97 -18.44
CA PRO A 17 -4.50 17.60 -18.27
C PRO A 17 -5.42 16.94 -17.24
N VAL A 18 -6.01 15.81 -17.61
CA VAL A 18 -6.71 14.94 -16.66
C VAL A 18 -5.63 14.37 -15.77
N LEU A 19 -5.52 14.88 -14.54
CA LEU A 19 -4.72 14.26 -13.50
C LEU A 19 -5.35 12.89 -13.22
N GLY A 20 -4.62 11.80 -13.56
CA GLY A 20 -5.00 10.45 -13.17
C GLY A 20 -5.21 10.41 -11.65
N GLU A 21 -6.08 9.52 -11.18
CA GLU A 21 -6.27 9.32 -9.76
C GLU A 21 -4.91 9.06 -9.09
N GLU A 22 -4.53 9.95 -8.19
CA GLU A 22 -3.34 9.75 -7.37
C GLU A 22 -3.59 8.59 -6.40
N ALA A 23 -2.56 7.77 -6.20
CA ALA A 23 -2.61 6.72 -5.20
C ALA A 23 -2.88 7.32 -3.81
N VAL A 24 -3.77 6.70 -3.05
CA VAL A 24 -4.04 7.08 -1.66
C VAL A 24 -2.75 6.93 -0.85
N SER A 25 -2.46 7.88 0.02
CA SER A 25 -1.30 7.77 0.90
C SER A 25 -1.49 6.66 1.92
N LEU A 26 -0.55 5.72 1.94
CA LEU A 26 -0.45 4.68 2.96
C LEU A 26 0.49 5.07 4.09
N VAL A 27 1.16 6.20 4.01
CA VAL A 27 2.12 6.66 5.02
C VAL A 27 1.47 6.71 6.39
N GLY A 28 2.09 6.10 7.37
CA GLY A 28 1.60 6.00 8.74
C GLY A 28 1.84 4.64 9.36
N THR A 29 1.22 4.43 10.51
CA THR A 29 1.31 3.19 11.29
C THR A 29 -0.04 2.48 11.29
N TRP A 30 0.01 1.18 11.02
CA TRP A 30 -1.17 0.32 10.90
C TRP A 30 -0.97 -0.89 11.80
N THR A 31 -1.99 -1.26 12.58
CA THR A 31 -1.91 -2.39 13.50
C THR A 31 -3.12 -3.31 13.40
N GLY A 32 -2.91 -4.58 13.67
CA GLY A 32 -3.97 -5.57 13.73
C GLY A 32 -3.47 -6.96 14.07
N GLN A 33 -4.40 -7.87 14.30
CA GLN A 33 -4.10 -9.27 14.55
C GLN A 33 -3.86 -10.00 13.24
N ARG A 34 -2.83 -10.83 13.23
CA ARG A 34 -2.48 -11.69 12.11
C ARG A 34 -2.77 -13.16 12.43
N ASP A 35 -3.14 -13.90 11.42
CA ASP A 35 -3.25 -15.34 11.45
C ASP A 35 -2.27 -15.96 10.45
N ARG A 36 -1.48 -16.90 10.92
CA ARG A 36 -0.44 -17.56 10.13
C ARG A 36 -0.58 -19.07 10.15
N ILE A 37 -0.31 -19.69 9.01
CA ILE A 37 -0.04 -21.12 8.92
C ILE A 37 1.30 -21.35 8.22
N ALA A 38 2.12 -22.21 8.78
CA ALA A 38 3.42 -22.60 8.20
C ALA A 38 3.53 -24.12 8.19
N LYS A 39 4.30 -24.65 7.23
CA LYS A 39 4.49 -26.10 7.11
C LYS A 39 5.07 -26.72 8.38
N VAL A 40 6.11 -26.14 8.93
CA VAL A 40 6.85 -26.69 10.07
C VAL A 40 6.26 -26.20 11.39
N GLU A 41 6.12 -24.87 11.55
CA GLU A 41 5.73 -24.26 12.84
C GLU A 41 4.21 -24.29 13.09
N GLY A 42 3.41 -24.66 12.07
CA GLY A 42 1.96 -24.74 12.20
C GLY A 42 1.26 -23.37 12.31
N ARG A 43 0.16 -23.36 13.06
CA ARG A 43 -0.67 -22.14 13.22
C ARG A 43 -0.17 -21.27 14.35
N ARG A 44 -0.07 -19.98 14.08
CA ARG A 44 0.25 -18.94 15.07
C ARG A 44 -0.50 -17.66 14.75
N GLY A 45 -0.71 -16.84 15.76
CA GLY A 45 -1.26 -15.50 15.65
C GLY A 45 -0.35 -14.49 16.33
N GLY A 46 -0.79 -13.26 16.42
CA GLY A 46 -0.09 -12.20 17.11
C GLY A 46 -0.35 -10.84 16.48
N LEU A 47 0.17 -9.80 17.12
CA LEU A 47 0.05 -8.45 16.64
C LEU A 47 1.01 -8.19 15.47
N ALA A 48 0.51 -7.57 14.42
CA ALA A 48 1.31 -7.02 13.34
C ALA A 48 1.24 -5.49 13.38
N THR A 49 2.39 -4.85 13.19
CA THR A 49 2.49 -3.40 13.06
C THR A 49 3.23 -3.08 11.76
N LEU A 50 2.50 -2.47 10.82
CA LEU A 50 3.05 -2.03 9.54
C LEU A 50 3.31 -0.53 9.63
N VAL A 51 4.53 -0.13 9.37
CA VAL A 51 4.90 1.29 9.28
C VAL A 51 5.29 1.58 7.84
N ILE A 52 4.49 2.36 7.15
CA ILE A 52 4.85 2.89 5.83
C ILE A 52 5.51 4.24 6.07
N SER A 53 6.82 4.30 5.85
CA SER A 53 7.64 5.48 6.17
C SER A 53 7.71 6.50 5.04
N GLU A 54 7.55 6.04 3.79
CA GLU A 54 7.62 6.92 2.61
C GLU A 54 6.76 6.38 1.47
N GLN A 55 6.27 7.31 0.66
CA GLN A 55 5.55 7.01 -0.57
C GLN A 55 5.85 8.08 -1.62
N GLN A 56 6.20 7.64 -2.81
CA GLN A 56 6.37 8.50 -3.98
C GLN A 56 5.47 7.99 -5.10
N GLY A 57 4.40 8.73 -5.39
CA GLY A 57 3.42 8.31 -6.39
C GLY A 57 2.86 6.92 -6.07
N ASN A 58 3.12 5.98 -6.96
CA ASN A 58 2.62 4.60 -6.84
C ASN A 58 3.59 3.65 -6.11
N THR A 59 4.68 4.12 -5.55
CA THR A 59 5.63 3.27 -4.81
C THR A 59 5.77 3.70 -3.38
N PHE A 60 6.00 2.75 -2.50
CA PHE A 60 6.17 3.00 -1.07
C PHE A 60 7.19 2.05 -0.44
N ALA A 61 7.72 2.45 0.68
CA ALA A 61 8.60 1.64 1.50
C ALA A 61 8.21 1.74 2.97
N GLY A 62 8.49 0.69 3.69
CA GLY A 62 8.18 0.60 5.10
C GLY A 62 8.78 -0.63 5.74
N ARG A 63 8.21 -1.01 6.87
CA ARG A 63 8.62 -2.19 7.62
C ARG A 63 7.43 -2.83 8.32
N LEU A 64 7.47 -4.12 8.45
CA LEU A 64 6.50 -4.89 9.24
C LEU A 64 7.17 -5.41 10.49
N LYS A 65 6.57 -5.12 11.63
CA LYS A 65 6.95 -5.63 12.93
C LYS A 65 5.94 -6.70 13.35
N ARG A 66 6.44 -7.86 13.76
CA ARG A 66 5.63 -8.96 14.25
C ARG A 66 5.98 -9.24 15.71
N ALA A 67 4.96 -9.25 16.56
CA ALA A 67 5.11 -9.72 17.92
C ALA A 67 5.06 -11.26 17.94
N ASN A 68 6.12 -11.88 18.41
CA ASN A 68 6.25 -13.32 18.58
C ASN A 68 6.48 -13.67 20.05
N ALA A 69 6.24 -14.93 20.41
CA ALA A 69 6.48 -15.41 21.78
C ALA A 69 7.93 -15.29 22.23
N THR A 70 8.88 -15.28 21.30
CA THR A 70 10.33 -15.20 21.55
C THR A 70 10.90 -13.78 21.38
N GLY A 71 10.06 -12.79 21.12
CA GLY A 71 10.45 -11.41 20.87
C GLY A 71 9.87 -10.88 19.57
N ASP A 72 10.13 -9.61 19.30
CA ASP A 72 9.67 -8.94 18.10
C ASP A 72 10.63 -9.17 16.94
N GLU A 73 10.08 -9.40 15.77
CA GLU A 73 10.81 -9.42 14.48
C GLU A 73 10.35 -8.26 13.62
N GLU A 74 11.28 -7.60 12.96
CA GLU A 74 11.04 -6.48 12.07
C GLU A 74 11.74 -6.69 10.73
N GLU A 75 11.00 -6.50 9.65
CA GLU A 75 11.51 -6.69 8.29
C GLU A 75 11.13 -5.52 7.41
N PRO A 76 12.05 -5.01 6.57
CA PRO A 76 11.74 -3.99 5.60
C PRO A 76 10.89 -4.57 4.47
N LEU A 77 10.05 -3.73 3.86
CA LEU A 77 9.29 -4.09 2.68
C LEU A 77 9.16 -2.91 1.72
N TRP A 78 8.93 -3.24 0.47
CA TRP A 78 8.76 -2.32 -0.64
C TRP A 78 7.49 -2.67 -1.38
N GLY A 79 6.73 -1.68 -1.80
CA GLY A 79 5.46 -1.92 -2.47
C GLY A 79 5.13 -0.95 -3.58
N ALA A 80 4.14 -1.32 -4.36
CA ALA A 80 3.67 -0.52 -5.48
C ALA A 80 2.17 -0.73 -5.70
N PHE A 81 1.53 0.35 -6.12
CA PHE A 81 0.18 0.31 -6.69
C PHE A 81 0.26 0.08 -8.19
N THR A 82 -0.71 -0.65 -8.75
CA THR A 82 -0.90 -0.63 -10.20
C THR A 82 -1.25 0.78 -10.68
N PRO A 83 -0.98 1.13 -11.95
CA PRO A 83 -1.26 2.47 -12.47
C PRO A 83 -2.70 2.96 -12.28
N GLY A 84 -3.67 2.09 -12.16
CA GLY A 84 -5.05 2.44 -11.82
C GLY A 84 -5.34 2.41 -10.32
N ALA A 85 -4.34 2.22 -9.47
CA ALA A 85 -4.44 2.11 -8.01
C ALA A 85 -5.42 1.03 -7.51
N LYS A 86 -5.69 0.01 -8.35
CA LYS A 86 -6.63 -1.08 -8.02
C LYS A 86 -5.99 -2.21 -7.24
N LEU A 87 -4.73 -2.50 -7.52
CA LEU A 87 -3.97 -3.56 -6.87
C LEU A 87 -2.76 -2.96 -6.18
N ILE A 88 -2.43 -3.50 -5.02
CA ILE A 88 -1.28 -3.10 -4.25
C ILE A 88 -0.48 -4.37 -3.95
N MET A 89 0.77 -4.38 -4.34
CA MET A 89 1.68 -5.49 -4.08
C MET A 89 2.92 -5.00 -3.36
N GLY A 90 3.56 -5.91 -2.66
CA GLY A 90 4.83 -5.64 -2.04
C GLY A 90 5.68 -6.88 -1.93
N SER A 91 6.91 -6.70 -1.55
CA SER A 91 7.82 -7.79 -1.22
C SER A 91 8.79 -7.38 -0.12
N ASP A 92 9.25 -8.37 0.60
CA ASP A 92 10.43 -8.28 1.43
C ASP A 92 11.54 -9.15 0.81
N GLU A 93 12.58 -9.45 1.54
CA GLU A 93 13.69 -10.26 1.05
C GLU A 93 13.32 -11.74 0.81
N GLU A 94 12.20 -12.21 1.36
CA GLU A 94 11.85 -13.63 1.39
C GLU A 94 10.54 -13.97 0.70
N GLY A 95 9.62 -13.02 0.58
CA GLY A 95 8.27 -13.30 0.09
C GLY A 95 7.53 -12.11 -0.49
N THR A 96 6.26 -12.32 -0.71
CA THR A 96 5.39 -11.38 -1.43
C THR A 96 4.17 -11.01 -0.60
N TYR A 97 3.84 -9.73 -0.61
CA TYR A 97 2.64 -9.15 -0.02
C TYR A 97 1.60 -8.84 -1.11
N ILE A 98 0.35 -9.05 -0.77
CA ILE A 98 -0.80 -8.51 -1.48
C ILE A 98 -1.58 -7.66 -0.47
N PHE A 99 -1.86 -6.41 -0.82
CA PHE A 99 -2.62 -5.49 0.02
C PHE A 99 -3.95 -5.14 -0.62
N SER A 100 -4.96 -4.92 0.21
CA SER A 100 -6.26 -4.39 -0.20
C SER A 100 -6.65 -3.25 0.72
N LEU A 101 -6.79 -2.06 0.17
CA LEU A 101 -7.28 -0.91 0.92
C LEU A 101 -8.81 -0.98 0.98
N ILE A 102 -9.35 -1.32 2.14
CA ILE A 102 -10.80 -1.49 2.34
C ILE A 102 -11.49 -0.13 2.44
N ASN A 103 -10.89 0.77 3.20
CA ASN A 103 -11.23 2.18 3.30
C ASN A 103 -9.98 2.95 3.74
N ARG A 104 -10.10 4.27 3.93
CA ARG A 104 -8.97 5.12 4.30
C ARG A 104 -8.19 4.64 5.53
N ASN A 105 -8.84 3.96 6.46
CA ASN A 105 -8.28 3.57 7.75
C ASN A 105 -8.17 2.05 7.96
N THR A 106 -8.50 1.25 6.95
CA THR A 106 -8.49 -0.21 7.03
C THR A 106 -7.75 -0.79 5.84
N LEU A 107 -6.69 -1.55 6.12
CA LEU A 107 -5.83 -2.16 5.13
C LEU A 107 -5.71 -3.65 5.43
N ASP A 108 -6.10 -4.50 4.51
CA ASP A 108 -5.85 -5.93 4.58
C ASP A 108 -4.53 -6.25 3.90
N TYR A 109 -3.79 -7.23 4.42
CA TYR A 109 -2.70 -7.84 3.69
C TYR A 109 -2.69 -9.35 3.85
N CYS A 110 -2.17 -10.01 2.84
CA CYS A 110 -1.69 -11.37 2.92
C CYS A 110 -0.24 -11.41 2.47
N TYR A 111 0.54 -12.23 3.14
CA TYR A 111 1.95 -12.46 2.85
C TYR A 111 2.19 -13.94 2.62
N SER A 112 3.02 -14.26 1.65
CA SER A 112 3.39 -15.65 1.35
C SER A 112 4.87 -15.75 1.03
N GLU A 113 5.50 -16.78 1.58
CA GLU A 113 6.88 -17.13 1.23
C GLU A 113 7.02 -18.63 1.03
N THR A 114 7.99 -19.01 0.23
CA THR A 114 8.41 -20.39 -0.02
C THR A 114 9.65 -20.74 0.82
N GLY A 115 10.31 -21.84 0.57
CA GLY A 115 11.50 -22.26 1.29
C GLY A 115 11.28 -23.55 2.06
N ALA A 116 12.07 -23.78 3.09
CA ALA A 116 12.01 -25.01 3.91
C ALA A 116 10.70 -25.12 4.72
N SER A 117 10.15 -23.99 5.16
CA SER A 117 8.87 -23.91 5.84
C SER A 117 7.97 -22.85 5.14
N PRO A 118 7.33 -23.20 4.02
CA PRO A 118 6.40 -22.29 3.35
C PRO A 118 5.32 -21.83 4.32
N ARG A 119 4.94 -20.57 4.20
CA ARG A 119 3.94 -19.96 5.08
C ARG A 119 3.09 -18.92 4.40
N THR A 120 1.88 -18.75 4.92
CA THR A 120 0.96 -17.70 4.52
C THR A 120 0.39 -17.04 5.77
N VAL A 121 0.34 -15.72 5.72
CA VAL A 121 -0.15 -14.88 6.82
C VAL A 121 -1.13 -13.89 6.24
N CYS A 122 -2.26 -13.69 6.90
CA CYS A 122 -3.17 -12.59 6.57
C CYS A 122 -3.54 -11.81 7.82
N ALA A 123 -3.81 -10.53 7.64
CA ALA A 123 -4.21 -9.65 8.72
C ALA A 123 -5.09 -8.51 8.20
N ARG A 124 -5.97 -8.01 9.06
CA ARG A 124 -6.65 -6.74 8.86
C ARG A 124 -6.05 -5.72 9.79
N LEU A 125 -5.57 -4.63 9.22
CA LEU A 125 -4.91 -3.57 9.96
C LEU A 125 -5.77 -2.31 10.00
N THR A 126 -5.70 -1.61 11.11
CA THR A 126 -6.33 -0.30 11.31
C THR A 126 -5.26 0.77 11.40
N ARG A 127 -5.47 1.88 10.68
CA ARG A 127 -4.56 3.02 10.76
C ARG A 127 -4.59 3.62 12.16
N GLN A 128 -3.43 3.80 12.74
CA GLN A 128 -3.29 4.46 14.02
C GLN A 128 -3.37 5.99 13.86
N PRO A 129 -3.99 6.71 14.80
CA PRO A 129 -3.96 8.16 14.76
C PRO A 129 -2.51 8.66 14.85
N ALA A 130 -2.24 9.81 14.19
CA ALA A 130 -0.94 10.45 14.29
C ALA A 130 -0.66 10.84 15.76
N PRO A 131 0.63 10.75 16.23
CA PRO A 131 0.96 11.18 17.58
C PRO A 131 0.55 12.63 17.79
N ARG A 132 -0.09 12.92 18.92
CA ARG A 132 -0.38 14.28 19.33
C ARG A 132 0.95 14.96 19.70
N ARG A 133 1.17 16.15 19.15
CA ARG A 133 2.26 17.03 19.57
C ARG A 133 1.88 17.78 20.85
#